data_93ebe29cc35ecb03031eb72ea233bff6
#
_entry.id   93ebe29cc35ecb03031eb72ea233bff6
#
_cell.length_a   1.000
_cell.length_b   1.000
_cell.length_c   1.000
_cell.angle_alpha   90.00
_cell.angle_beta   90.00
_cell.angle_gamma   90.00
#
_symmetry.space_group_name_H-M   'P 1'
#
loop_
_entity.id
_entity.type
_entity.pdbx_description
1 polymer ?
#
loop_
_entity_poly.entity_id
_entity_poly.type
_entity_poly.pdbx_seq_one_letter_code
_entity_poly.pdbx_strand_id
1 'polypeptide(L)'
;MTKYFRHFWWAWPFLALKIFIFYWQTDRLDMMNVYEVPVLTVLFLFGLFEICSMGRGKASRWIFYICYTVITLVMFADAAYSSYFGRYISVNQIYQLTSLGQIAGDGNVIGAAVSPGCVLTLIDYPFVLYFYRLRQKGGEALATMSMRRFVPYVGVHALLLLAMVCVWYYYGCNPYNLRSVQKVNHIEFFTYHTNDILVNVLGRLRRGEVDEDAILKTMEELVPRSSGKEYKGVAKGKNLILIQTESLNDFVIGAEYNGQELTPNLNALLKEDTFYFNHFYSTTGVGNTSDAEFAALNGLYPNDVRECYRLYVDNTFQGLPWILRGEGYGAYAFHGYTKTFWNREEAYKTQGFQHFYSQEELTMTEVSGFGLTDKEMFRQAVDILKEKPQPFFSFIITLTNHIPYELDPSLASLVLRPEDEGTTFGGYLQTIRYTDEAFGKLIEYLKEAGLYEDTMIVIYGDHQGMNMETPSVKSSMSRFLGKEYNFDEMLNVPLIIHIPGLGEAETIDTVGGQVDILPTIMNLMDVEPGHPFIFGHDLLNADEGFVAQISYIGKGSFITGDNNMLFAIGKDGTVESGSVWDLRNGEKMNRNNALCQQYSDRATALLDTCKEVLDYNLIAEYVTH
;
A
#
# COMPACT_ATOMS: atom_id res chain seq x y z
N MET A 1 26.84 13.04 41.81
CA MET A 1 26.00 13.02 40.62
C MET A 1 26.81 12.93 39.32
N THR A 2 27.79 13.76 39.07
CA THR A 2 28.55 13.81 37.79
C THR A 2 29.28 12.52 37.38
N LYS A 3 29.64 11.63 38.33
CA LYS A 3 30.38 10.37 38.05
C LYS A 3 29.50 9.28 37.43
N TYR A 4 28.19 9.35 37.64
CA TYR A 4 27.21 8.35 37.18
C TYR A 4 26.59 8.73 35.81
N PHE A 5 26.37 10.03 35.57
CA PHE A 5 25.86 10.57 34.32
C PHE A 5 26.82 10.39 33.14
N ARG A 6 28.13 10.28 33.37
CA ARG A 6 29.16 10.19 32.32
C ARG A 6 29.30 8.80 31.70
N HIS A 7 28.56 7.79 32.18
CA HIS A 7 28.88 6.41 31.84
C HIS A 7 28.56 6.05 30.39
N PHE A 8 27.51 6.62 29.80
CA PHE A 8 27.07 6.36 28.41
C PHE A 8 27.30 7.51 27.44
N TRP A 9 27.77 8.65 27.89
CA TRP A 9 27.99 9.86 27.07
C TRP A 9 28.94 9.65 25.89
N TRP A 10 29.82 8.70 25.97
CA TRP A 10 30.72 8.35 24.88
C TRP A 10 29.95 7.76 23.68
N ALA A 11 28.72 7.27 23.84
CA ALA A 11 27.90 6.71 22.77
C ALA A 11 27.19 7.80 21.94
N TRP A 12 27.08 9.05 22.45
CA TRP A 12 26.43 10.15 21.74
C TRP A 12 26.94 10.41 20.33
N PRO A 13 28.25 10.51 20.07
CA PRO A 13 28.75 10.73 18.72
C PRO A 13 28.34 9.61 17.74
N PHE A 14 28.33 8.36 18.22
CA PHE A 14 27.92 7.21 17.41
C PHE A 14 26.41 7.24 17.10
N LEU A 15 25.57 7.55 18.09
CA LEU A 15 24.14 7.69 17.90
C LEU A 15 23.80 8.86 16.97
N ALA A 16 24.45 10.00 17.15
CA ALA A 16 24.24 11.16 16.28
C ALA A 16 24.64 10.85 14.83
N LEU A 17 25.78 10.19 14.62
CA LEU A 17 26.21 9.76 13.29
C LEU A 17 25.24 8.75 12.68
N LYS A 18 24.78 7.76 13.45
CA LYS A 18 23.80 6.77 13.01
C LYS A 18 22.50 7.42 12.58
N ILE A 19 21.95 8.34 13.38
CA ILE A 19 20.73 9.08 13.07
C ILE A 19 20.91 9.91 11.80
N PHE A 20 22.04 10.61 11.66
CA PHE A 20 22.34 11.37 10.45
C PHE A 20 22.37 10.46 9.20
N ILE A 21 23.08 9.32 9.26
CA ILE A 21 23.13 8.35 8.15
C ILE A 21 21.73 7.82 7.84
N PHE A 22 20.93 7.52 8.86
CA PHE A 22 19.58 7.02 8.72
C PHE A 22 18.66 8.02 7.99
N TYR A 23 18.61 9.28 8.43
CA TYR A 23 17.80 10.31 7.77
C TYR A 23 18.32 10.66 6.37
N TRP A 24 19.64 10.57 6.15
CA TRP A 24 20.21 10.71 4.80
C TRP A 24 19.76 9.57 3.88
N GLN A 25 19.83 8.33 4.35
CA GLN A 25 19.47 7.15 3.58
C GLN A 25 17.96 7.07 3.27
N THR A 26 17.11 7.59 4.15
CA THR A 26 15.65 7.59 3.99
C THR A 26 15.13 8.84 3.26
N ASP A 27 16.04 9.68 2.71
CA ASP A 27 15.72 10.95 2.02
C ASP A 27 14.88 11.93 2.88
N ARG A 28 15.24 12.02 4.16
CA ARG A 28 14.55 12.86 5.16
C ARG A 28 15.45 13.86 5.88
N LEU A 29 16.61 14.20 5.30
CA LEU A 29 17.52 15.18 5.92
C LEU A 29 16.93 16.58 5.99
N ASP A 30 16.14 16.98 5.00
CA ASP A 30 15.43 18.26 4.97
C ASP A 30 14.47 18.41 6.15
N MET A 31 13.92 17.29 6.65
CA MET A 31 13.01 17.27 7.79
C MET A 31 13.70 17.53 9.12
N MET A 32 15.04 17.42 9.20
CA MET A 32 15.80 17.85 10.39
C MET A 32 15.72 19.37 10.63
N ASN A 33 15.28 20.14 9.61
CA ASN A 33 14.99 21.58 9.77
C ASN A 33 13.66 21.86 10.50
N VAL A 34 12.78 20.87 10.62
CA VAL A 34 11.58 20.92 11.45
C VAL A 34 12.02 20.74 12.91
N TYR A 35 11.98 21.79 13.70
CA TYR A 35 12.62 21.84 15.05
C TYR A 35 12.10 20.75 16.01
N GLU A 36 10.89 20.27 15.84
CA GLU A 36 10.30 19.19 16.63
C GLU A 36 11.05 17.85 16.44
N VAL A 37 11.51 17.57 15.23
CA VAL A 37 12.21 16.31 14.91
C VAL A 37 13.51 16.16 15.72
N PRO A 38 14.50 17.07 15.63
CA PRO A 38 15.71 16.94 16.43
C PRO A 38 15.45 17.06 17.95
N VAL A 39 14.47 17.85 18.39
CA VAL A 39 14.12 17.96 19.81
C VAL A 39 13.61 16.63 20.34
N LEU A 40 12.67 15.97 19.65
CA LEU A 40 12.13 14.68 20.08
C LEU A 40 13.16 13.58 19.99
N THR A 41 13.96 13.52 18.93
CA THR A 41 15.08 12.58 18.81
C THR A 41 16.03 12.69 20.00
N VAL A 42 16.43 13.91 20.39
CA VAL A 42 17.29 14.15 21.55
C VAL A 42 16.61 13.73 22.84
N LEU A 43 15.32 14.01 23.02
CA LEU A 43 14.55 13.59 24.20
C LEU A 43 14.50 12.07 24.34
N PHE A 44 14.24 11.33 23.25
CA PHE A 44 14.25 9.86 23.27
C PHE A 44 15.62 9.30 23.63
N LEU A 45 16.70 9.88 23.10
CA LEU A 45 18.06 9.46 23.45
C LEU A 45 18.39 9.75 24.92
N PHE A 46 17.97 10.89 25.45
CA PHE A 46 18.07 11.16 26.88
C PHE A 46 17.26 10.14 27.69
N GLY A 47 16.02 9.86 27.32
CA GLY A 47 15.19 8.83 27.95
C GLY A 47 15.87 7.46 27.98
N LEU A 48 16.52 7.06 26.88
CA LEU A 48 17.32 5.84 26.83
C LEU A 48 18.46 5.84 27.86
N PHE A 49 19.20 6.95 27.97
CA PHE A 49 20.27 7.07 28.96
C PHE A 49 19.74 7.08 30.39
N GLU A 50 18.59 7.71 30.63
CA GLU A 50 17.92 7.69 31.93
C GLU A 50 17.52 6.26 32.32
N ILE A 51 16.89 5.50 31.42
CA ILE A 51 16.53 4.09 31.64
C ILE A 51 17.78 3.25 31.92
N CYS A 52 18.84 3.42 31.13
CA CYS A 52 20.10 2.72 31.35
C CYS A 52 20.73 3.08 32.70
N SER A 53 20.57 4.33 33.16
CA SER A 53 21.12 4.83 34.43
C SER A 53 20.36 4.32 35.66
N MET A 54 19.09 3.91 35.51
CA MET A 54 18.30 3.28 36.58
C MET A 54 18.77 1.85 36.89
N GLY A 55 19.47 1.20 35.97
CA GLY A 55 19.97 -0.16 36.15
C GLY A 55 21.13 -0.22 37.16
N ARG A 56 21.15 -1.28 37.96
CA ARG A 56 22.21 -1.50 38.99
C ARG A 56 23.29 -2.46 38.45
N GLY A 57 24.55 -2.00 38.48
CA GLY A 57 25.71 -2.81 38.12
C GLY A 57 25.68 -3.36 36.68
N LYS A 58 25.69 -4.68 36.54
CA LYS A 58 25.66 -5.35 35.23
C LYS A 58 24.37 -5.08 34.44
N ALA A 59 23.24 -4.87 35.14
CA ALA A 59 21.93 -4.65 34.50
C ALA A 59 21.92 -3.36 33.65
N SER A 60 22.46 -2.25 34.12
CA SER A 60 22.58 -1.00 33.37
C SER A 60 23.28 -1.20 32.03
N ARG A 61 24.33 -2.02 32.02
CA ARG A 61 25.11 -2.33 30.82
C ARG A 61 24.35 -3.18 29.83
N TRP A 62 23.66 -4.20 30.32
CA TRP A 62 22.84 -5.06 29.46
C TRP A 62 21.66 -4.31 28.87
N ILE A 63 21.00 -3.45 29.63
CA ILE A 63 19.91 -2.60 29.14
C ILE A 63 20.43 -1.71 27.99
N PHE A 64 21.55 -1.02 28.19
CA PHE A 64 22.14 -0.20 27.12
C PHE A 64 22.46 -1.01 25.86
N TYR A 65 23.10 -2.16 26.02
CA TYR A 65 23.50 -3.01 24.91
C TYR A 65 22.30 -3.52 24.12
N ILE A 66 21.27 -4.01 24.84
CA ILE A 66 20.02 -4.50 24.21
C ILE A 66 19.32 -3.35 23.47
N CYS A 67 19.12 -2.21 24.11
CA CYS A 67 18.46 -1.07 23.48
C CYS A 67 19.23 -0.57 22.25
N TYR A 68 20.56 -0.47 22.35
CA TYR A 68 21.39 -0.04 21.21
C TYR A 68 21.31 -1.03 20.05
N THR A 69 21.32 -2.33 20.33
CA THR A 69 21.19 -3.37 19.32
C THR A 69 19.83 -3.31 18.65
N VAL A 70 18.75 -3.20 19.44
CA VAL A 70 17.38 -3.10 18.90
C VAL A 70 17.24 -1.86 18.01
N ILE A 71 17.66 -0.70 18.47
CA ILE A 71 17.63 0.55 17.67
C ILE A 71 18.41 0.36 16.35
N THR A 72 19.60 -0.24 16.42
CA THR A 72 20.41 -0.47 15.22
C THR A 72 19.72 -1.39 14.22
N LEU A 73 19.13 -2.49 14.68
CA LEU A 73 18.43 -3.43 13.81
C LEU A 73 17.15 -2.83 13.20
N VAL A 74 16.39 -2.07 13.98
CA VAL A 74 15.18 -1.41 13.49
C VAL A 74 15.55 -0.33 12.47
N MET A 75 16.56 0.51 12.74
CA MET A 75 17.02 1.50 11.76
C MET A 75 17.54 0.87 10.47
N PHE A 76 18.23 -0.25 10.55
CA PHE A 76 18.66 -0.99 9.36
C PHE A 76 17.45 -1.50 8.56
N ALA A 77 16.49 -2.13 9.23
CA ALA A 77 15.28 -2.65 8.60
C ALA A 77 14.46 -1.52 7.96
N ASP A 78 14.29 -0.39 8.67
CA ASP A 78 13.59 0.78 8.14
C ASP A 78 14.30 1.43 6.96
N ALA A 79 15.63 1.51 7.00
CA ALA A 79 16.39 2.06 5.87
C ALA A 79 16.20 1.21 4.61
N ALA A 80 16.20 -0.13 4.76
CA ALA A 80 15.94 -1.05 3.66
C ALA A 80 14.48 -0.98 3.20
N TYR A 81 13.52 -0.97 4.12
CA TYR A 81 12.10 -0.91 3.82
C TYR A 81 11.69 0.43 3.19
N SER A 82 12.21 1.54 3.72
CA SER A 82 11.91 2.89 3.23
C SER A 82 12.45 3.16 1.83
N SER A 83 13.55 2.51 1.42
CA SER A 83 14.07 2.64 0.05
C SER A 83 13.14 2.04 -0.99
N TYR A 84 12.29 1.10 -0.60
CA TYR A 84 11.32 0.42 -1.47
C TYR A 84 9.91 0.99 -1.33
N PHE A 85 9.45 1.22 -0.09
CA PHE A 85 8.06 1.60 0.22
C PHE A 85 7.89 3.07 0.62
N GLY A 86 8.94 3.87 0.71
CA GLY A 86 8.89 5.29 1.07
C GLY A 86 8.52 5.60 2.53
N ARG A 87 8.35 4.60 3.40
CA ARG A 87 7.90 4.74 4.81
C ARG A 87 8.64 3.79 5.75
N TYR A 88 8.51 4.01 7.06
CA TYR A 88 9.05 3.11 8.08
C TYR A 88 8.21 1.83 8.24
N ILE A 89 8.85 0.78 8.76
CA ILE A 89 8.21 -0.51 9.01
C ILE A 89 7.30 -0.43 10.25
N SER A 90 6.07 -0.91 10.17
CA SER A 90 5.18 -1.03 11.34
C SER A 90 5.43 -2.33 12.11
N VAL A 91 5.18 -2.31 13.43
CA VAL A 91 5.19 -3.53 14.26
C VAL A 91 4.28 -4.62 13.70
N ASN A 92 3.19 -4.24 13.07
CA ASN A 92 2.29 -5.20 12.40
C ASN A 92 2.93 -5.89 11.20
N GLN A 93 3.94 -5.30 10.58
CA GLN A 93 4.65 -5.86 9.43
C GLN A 93 5.77 -6.85 9.83
N ILE A 94 6.10 -6.95 11.12
CA ILE A 94 7.09 -7.94 11.61
C ILE A 94 6.68 -9.37 11.23
N TYR A 95 5.39 -9.65 11.10
CA TYR A 95 4.90 -10.95 10.62
C TYR A 95 5.20 -11.20 9.14
N GLN A 96 5.39 -10.15 8.34
CA GLN A 96 5.84 -10.29 6.94
C GLN A 96 7.29 -10.76 6.83
N LEU A 97 8.09 -10.68 7.91
CA LEU A 97 9.45 -11.26 7.94
C LEU A 97 9.43 -12.78 7.68
N THR A 98 8.35 -13.48 7.98
CA THR A 98 8.18 -14.89 7.60
C THR A 98 7.97 -15.06 6.11
N SER A 99 7.29 -14.12 5.45
CA SER A 99 7.10 -14.08 3.99
C SER A 99 8.38 -13.61 3.26
N LEU A 100 9.20 -12.75 3.90
CA LEU A 100 10.54 -12.41 3.39
C LEU A 100 11.45 -13.64 3.29
N GLY A 101 11.25 -14.66 4.13
CA GLY A 101 11.95 -15.94 4.00
C GLY A 101 11.61 -16.69 2.69
N GLN A 102 10.41 -16.49 2.16
CA GLN A 102 9.97 -17.04 0.87
C GLN A 102 10.50 -16.19 -0.31
N ILE A 103 10.56 -14.87 -0.15
CA ILE A 103 11.14 -13.92 -1.11
C ILE A 103 12.68 -13.95 -1.06
N ALA A 104 13.29 -14.25 0.09
CA ALA A 104 14.75 -14.33 0.27
C ALA A 104 15.43 -15.50 -0.47
N GLY A 105 14.64 -16.41 -1.05
CA GLY A 105 15.13 -17.37 -2.05
C GLY A 105 15.59 -16.70 -3.35
N ASP A 106 15.11 -15.50 -3.65
CA ASP A 106 15.48 -14.68 -4.80
C ASP A 106 16.48 -13.58 -4.39
N GLY A 107 17.75 -13.83 -4.65
CA GLY A 107 18.85 -12.90 -4.31
C GLY A 107 18.71 -11.49 -4.91
N ASN A 108 17.87 -11.32 -5.92
CA ASN A 108 17.63 -10.05 -6.62
C ASN A 108 16.78 -9.08 -5.81
N VAL A 109 15.77 -9.54 -5.06
CA VAL A 109 14.91 -8.68 -4.24
C VAL A 109 15.67 -8.10 -3.04
N ILE A 110 16.54 -8.91 -2.42
CA ILE A 110 17.42 -8.44 -1.33
C ILE A 110 18.41 -7.39 -1.87
N GLY A 111 18.94 -7.60 -3.07
CA GLY A 111 19.85 -6.65 -3.72
C GLY A 111 19.20 -5.31 -4.06
N ALA A 112 17.91 -5.31 -4.40
CA ALA A 112 17.14 -4.09 -4.66
C ALA A 112 16.77 -3.33 -3.39
N ALA A 113 16.43 -4.04 -2.30
CA ALA A 113 16.01 -3.44 -1.03
C ALA A 113 17.19 -2.99 -0.15
N VAL A 114 18.33 -3.72 -0.16
CA VAL A 114 19.48 -3.43 0.69
C VAL A 114 20.54 -2.65 -0.08
N SER A 115 20.38 -1.33 -0.12
CA SER A 115 21.40 -0.44 -0.70
C SER A 115 22.68 -0.40 0.16
N PRO A 116 23.85 -0.01 -0.40
CA PRO A 116 25.06 0.23 0.39
C PRO A 116 24.85 1.23 1.54
N GLY A 117 23.94 2.20 1.37
CA GLY A 117 23.56 3.17 2.40
C GLY A 117 22.88 2.51 3.61
N CYS A 118 22.04 1.51 3.40
CA CYS A 118 21.42 0.75 4.51
C CYS A 118 22.52 0.09 5.37
N VAL A 119 23.56 -0.47 4.76
CA VAL A 119 24.68 -1.11 5.47
C VAL A 119 25.46 -0.09 6.31
N LEU A 120 25.53 1.18 5.89
CA LEU A 120 26.21 2.23 6.65
C LEU A 120 25.54 2.48 8.01
N THR A 121 24.26 2.17 8.20
CA THR A 121 23.59 2.27 9.51
C THR A 121 24.18 1.30 10.55
N LEU A 122 24.91 0.28 10.10
CA LEU A 122 25.58 -0.70 10.96
C LEU A 122 27.06 -0.37 11.26
N ILE A 123 27.63 0.64 10.58
CA ILE A 123 29.09 0.89 10.58
C ILE A 123 29.67 1.22 11.96
N ASP A 124 28.89 1.86 12.80
CA ASP A 124 29.30 2.26 14.15
C ASP A 124 29.22 1.12 15.18
N TYR A 125 28.43 0.07 14.89
CA TYR A 125 28.13 -1.01 15.82
C TYR A 125 29.38 -1.76 16.34
N PRO A 126 30.36 -2.15 15.52
CA PRO A 126 31.61 -2.75 16.00
C PRO A 126 32.40 -1.84 16.94
N PHE A 127 32.41 -0.52 16.65
CA PHE A 127 33.11 0.46 17.48
C PHE A 127 32.42 0.63 18.84
N VAL A 128 31.08 0.68 18.86
CA VAL A 128 30.29 0.75 20.09
C VAL A 128 30.56 -0.48 20.96
N LEU A 129 30.59 -1.69 20.36
CA LEU A 129 30.94 -2.93 21.06
C LEU A 129 32.37 -2.88 21.64
N TYR A 130 33.32 -2.38 20.86
CA TYR A 130 34.72 -2.26 21.29
C TYR A 130 34.87 -1.26 22.46
N PHE A 131 34.31 -0.05 22.33
CA PHE A 131 34.34 0.96 23.39
C PHE A 131 33.57 0.51 24.64
N TYR A 132 32.46 -0.20 24.46
CA TYR A 132 31.71 -0.80 25.54
C TYR A 132 32.59 -1.79 26.36
N ARG A 133 33.34 -2.66 25.71
CA ARG A 133 34.29 -3.58 26.36
C ARG A 133 35.39 -2.83 27.13
N LEU A 134 35.96 -1.80 26.55
CA LEU A 134 37.04 -1.01 27.18
C LEU A 134 36.57 -0.29 28.44
N ARG A 135 35.30 0.14 28.50
CA ARG A 135 34.74 0.93 29.61
C ARG A 135 33.96 0.11 30.65
N GLN A 136 34.05 -1.20 30.60
CA GLN A 136 33.37 -2.09 31.57
C GLN A 136 33.71 -1.78 33.06
N LYS A 137 34.85 -1.19 33.34
CA LYS A 137 35.31 -0.88 34.71
C LYS A 137 34.53 0.23 35.42
N GLY A 138 33.74 1.03 34.70
CA GLY A 138 32.99 2.17 35.29
C GLY A 138 31.68 1.84 35.98
N GLY A 139 31.08 0.64 35.70
CA GLY A 139 29.77 0.24 36.26
C GLY A 139 29.80 -0.29 37.69
N GLU A 140 30.96 -0.48 38.25
CA GLU A 140 31.11 -1.02 39.62
C GLU A 140 30.63 -0.02 40.71
N ALA A 141 30.67 1.29 40.42
CA ALA A 141 30.24 2.32 41.35
C ALA A 141 28.76 2.29 41.72
N LEU A 142 27.86 1.96 40.74
CA LEU A 142 26.42 1.83 41.00
C LEU A 142 26.08 0.56 41.78
N ALA A 143 26.85 -0.52 41.59
CA ALA A 143 26.66 -1.78 42.32
C ALA A 143 26.89 -1.65 43.83
N THR A 144 27.73 -0.69 44.24
CA THR A 144 28.09 -0.43 45.65
C THR A 144 27.22 0.62 46.34
N MET A 145 26.28 1.25 45.62
CA MET A 145 25.40 2.29 46.17
C MET A 145 24.45 1.70 47.22
N SER A 146 24.39 2.28 48.41
CA SER A 146 23.44 1.87 49.45
C SER A 146 22.00 2.14 49.00
N MET A 147 21.04 1.29 49.42
CA MET A 147 19.63 1.43 49.07
C MET A 147 19.04 2.78 49.44
N ARG A 148 19.48 3.39 50.56
CA ARG A 148 19.06 4.74 51.00
C ARG A 148 19.43 5.85 49.99
N ARG A 149 20.48 5.66 49.18
CA ARG A 149 20.90 6.61 48.13
C ARG A 149 20.35 6.17 46.75
N PHE A 150 20.18 4.88 46.51
CA PHE A 150 19.70 4.34 45.25
C PHE A 150 18.25 4.70 44.99
N VAL A 151 17.36 4.60 46.00
CA VAL A 151 15.92 4.90 45.84
C VAL A 151 15.70 6.37 45.42
N PRO A 152 16.24 7.40 46.08
CA PRO A 152 16.09 8.78 45.61
C PRO A 152 16.77 9.03 44.25
N TYR A 153 17.89 8.36 43.96
CA TYR A 153 18.54 8.44 42.64
C TYR A 153 17.61 7.95 41.53
N VAL A 154 17.02 6.77 41.67
CA VAL A 154 16.02 6.24 40.73
C VAL A 154 14.80 7.15 40.65
N GLY A 155 14.34 7.69 41.77
CA GLY A 155 13.23 8.65 41.81
C GLY A 155 13.45 9.89 40.95
N VAL A 156 14.64 10.46 40.99
CA VAL A 156 15.01 11.62 40.15
C VAL A 156 15.01 11.27 38.67
N HIS A 157 15.60 10.13 38.30
CA HIS A 157 15.59 9.67 36.91
C HIS A 157 14.18 9.34 36.39
N ALA A 158 13.34 8.75 37.24
CA ALA A 158 11.94 8.48 36.92
C ALA A 158 11.13 9.77 36.70
N LEU A 159 11.36 10.81 37.50
CA LEU A 159 10.74 12.14 37.33
C LEU A 159 11.20 12.81 36.04
N LEU A 160 12.50 12.72 35.70
CA LEU A 160 13.03 13.26 34.45
C LEU A 160 12.42 12.52 33.25
N LEU A 161 12.33 11.19 33.32
CA LEU A 161 11.69 10.37 32.28
C LEU A 161 10.20 10.74 32.12
N LEU A 162 9.48 10.94 33.24
CA LEU A 162 8.08 11.39 33.18
C LEU A 162 7.94 12.75 32.52
N ALA A 163 8.83 13.71 32.87
CA ALA A 163 8.84 15.03 32.22
C ALA A 163 9.10 14.92 30.71
N MET A 164 10.02 14.04 30.28
CA MET A 164 10.29 13.78 28.87
C MET A 164 9.08 13.18 28.16
N VAL A 165 8.37 12.23 28.79
CA VAL A 165 7.12 11.65 28.25
C VAL A 165 6.04 12.72 28.12
N CYS A 166 5.91 13.64 29.09
CA CYS A 166 4.95 14.74 29.00
C CYS A 166 5.27 15.70 27.83
N VAL A 167 6.56 16.03 27.64
CA VAL A 167 7.01 16.86 26.52
C VAL A 167 6.77 16.13 25.19
N TRP A 168 7.11 14.85 25.12
CA TRP A 168 6.88 14.03 23.93
C TRP A 168 5.38 13.95 23.60
N TYR A 169 4.52 13.70 24.60
CA TYR A 169 3.08 13.68 24.41
C TYR A 169 2.57 15.01 23.84
N TYR A 170 3.04 16.14 24.41
CA TYR A 170 2.62 17.46 23.97
C TYR A 170 2.99 17.76 22.52
N TYR A 171 4.21 17.45 22.11
CA TYR A 171 4.70 17.75 20.76
C TYR A 171 4.42 16.62 19.73
N GLY A 172 4.36 15.38 20.15
CA GLY A 172 4.31 14.23 19.28
C GLY A 172 2.97 13.51 19.20
N CYS A 173 2.13 13.60 20.25
CA CYS A 173 0.90 12.79 20.37
C CYS A 173 -0.35 13.59 20.76
N ASN A 174 -0.23 14.89 21.09
CA ASN A 174 -1.38 15.66 21.52
C ASN A 174 -2.37 15.87 20.36
N PRO A 175 -3.60 15.32 20.43
CA PRO A 175 -4.59 15.43 19.36
C PRO A 175 -5.02 16.89 19.08
N TYR A 176 -4.82 17.81 20.03
CA TYR A 176 -5.08 19.25 19.85
C TYR A 176 -3.97 19.97 19.09
N ASN A 177 -2.82 19.31 18.85
CA ASN A 177 -1.71 19.84 18.06
C ASN A 177 -1.52 19.00 16.78
N LEU A 178 -2.60 18.91 15.98
CA LEU A 178 -2.68 18.06 14.77
C LEU A 178 -1.52 18.28 13.80
N ARG A 179 -1.07 19.54 13.61
CA ARG A 179 0.05 19.84 12.70
C ARG A 179 1.37 19.22 13.17
N SER A 180 1.66 19.31 14.47
CA SER A 180 2.88 18.69 15.04
C SER A 180 2.77 17.17 15.04
N VAL A 181 1.59 16.61 15.32
CA VAL A 181 1.36 15.16 15.33
C VAL A 181 1.55 14.57 13.94
N GLN A 182 0.97 15.18 12.90
CA GLN A 182 1.13 14.71 11.51
C GLN A 182 2.60 14.80 11.06
N LYS A 183 3.28 15.93 11.32
CA LYS A 183 4.69 16.08 10.99
C LYS A 183 5.58 15.06 11.67
N VAL A 184 5.38 14.85 12.97
CA VAL A 184 6.26 14.03 13.80
C VAL A 184 6.01 12.55 13.59
N ASN A 185 4.74 12.12 13.44
CA ASN A 185 4.39 10.71 13.27
C ASN A 185 4.95 10.06 12.01
N HIS A 186 5.15 10.84 10.95
CA HIS A 186 5.68 10.30 9.69
C HIS A 186 7.19 10.45 9.53
N ILE A 187 7.85 11.22 10.39
CA ILE A 187 9.21 11.70 10.15
C ILE A 187 10.17 11.30 11.27
N GLU A 188 9.78 11.50 12.52
CA GLU A 188 10.66 11.25 13.66
C GLU A 188 10.63 9.76 14.04
N PHE A 189 11.76 9.09 13.87
CA PHE A 189 11.93 7.64 14.01
C PHE A 189 11.37 7.07 15.34
N PHE A 190 11.75 7.65 16.46
CA PHE A 190 11.33 7.12 17.77
C PHE A 190 9.84 7.35 18.04
N THR A 191 9.32 8.50 17.63
CA THR A 191 7.90 8.84 17.78
C THR A 191 7.05 7.94 16.91
N TYR A 192 7.45 7.71 15.65
CA TYR A 192 6.77 6.79 14.75
C TYR A 192 6.61 5.40 15.40
N HIS A 193 7.72 4.79 15.79
CA HIS A 193 7.67 3.43 16.37
C HIS A 193 6.94 3.37 17.72
N THR A 194 7.05 4.42 18.54
CA THR A 194 6.34 4.46 19.82
C THR A 194 4.84 4.55 19.60
N ASN A 195 4.39 5.42 18.69
CA ASN A 195 2.98 5.53 18.33
C ASN A 195 2.46 4.27 17.66
N ASP A 196 3.21 3.68 16.77
CA ASP A 196 2.87 2.43 16.12
C ASP A 196 2.63 1.31 17.14
N ILE A 197 3.54 1.14 18.11
CA ILE A 197 3.35 0.18 19.22
C ILE A 197 2.12 0.55 20.06
N LEU A 198 1.94 1.83 20.43
CA LEU A 198 0.83 2.26 21.27
C LEU A 198 -0.53 2.06 20.59
N VAL A 199 -0.65 2.44 19.33
CA VAL A 199 -1.87 2.26 18.54
C VAL A 199 -2.20 0.78 18.39
N ASN A 200 -1.22 -0.04 18.08
CA ASN A 200 -1.43 -1.47 17.84
C ASN A 200 -1.69 -2.28 19.11
N VAL A 201 -1.13 -1.85 20.26
CA VAL A 201 -1.35 -2.54 21.54
C VAL A 201 -2.56 -1.99 22.29
N LEU A 202 -2.73 -0.65 22.33
CA LEU A 202 -3.79 0.00 23.09
C LEU A 202 -5.08 0.20 22.28
N GLY A 203 -5.01 0.30 20.96
CA GLY A 203 -6.19 0.40 20.08
C GLY A 203 -7.13 -0.79 20.23
N ARG A 204 -6.56 -2.00 20.40
CA ARG A 204 -7.32 -3.22 20.67
C ARG A 204 -8.02 -3.23 22.05
N LEU A 205 -7.62 -2.35 22.96
CA LEU A 205 -8.20 -2.25 24.32
C LEU A 205 -9.28 -1.16 24.44
N ARG A 206 -9.43 -0.30 23.43
CA ARG A 206 -10.40 0.82 23.40
C ARG A 206 -11.53 0.56 22.41
N ARG A 207 -12.28 -0.53 22.54
CA ARG A 207 -13.57 -0.68 21.87
C ARG A 207 -14.61 0.09 22.68
N GLY A 208 -14.88 1.35 22.30
CA GLY A 208 -16.03 2.11 22.76
C GLY A 208 -17.31 1.65 22.04
N GLU A 209 -18.46 2.15 22.45
CA GLU A 209 -19.70 2.06 21.66
C GLU A 209 -19.53 2.92 20.40
N VAL A 210 -19.89 2.39 19.23
CA VAL A 210 -19.90 3.09 17.95
C VAL A 210 -21.29 3.63 17.70
N ASP A 211 -21.37 4.87 17.23
CA ASP A 211 -22.60 5.48 16.74
C ASP A 211 -22.73 5.23 15.24
N GLU A 212 -23.43 4.15 14.89
CA GLU A 212 -23.65 3.75 13.50
C GLU A 212 -24.44 4.80 12.72
N ASP A 213 -25.43 5.45 13.33
CA ASP A 213 -26.21 6.51 12.69
C ASP A 213 -25.31 7.70 12.29
N ALA A 214 -24.33 8.03 13.14
CA ALA A 214 -23.34 9.06 12.81
C ALA A 214 -22.43 8.65 11.65
N ILE A 215 -22.02 7.39 11.58
CA ILE A 215 -21.24 6.84 10.45
C ILE A 215 -22.05 6.94 9.15
N LEU A 216 -23.28 6.44 9.12
CA LEU A 216 -24.15 6.47 7.94
C LEU A 216 -24.41 7.90 7.45
N LYS A 217 -24.65 8.82 8.38
CA LYS A 217 -24.81 10.25 8.06
C LYS A 217 -23.53 10.82 7.43
N THR A 218 -22.37 10.51 7.99
CA THR A 218 -21.08 10.95 7.46
C THR A 218 -20.84 10.39 6.05
N MET A 219 -21.17 9.13 5.82
CA MET A 219 -21.09 8.52 4.48
C MET A 219 -22.02 9.22 3.49
N GLU A 220 -23.26 9.53 3.88
CA GLU A 220 -24.22 10.26 3.02
C GLU A 220 -23.69 11.64 2.59
N GLU A 221 -22.91 12.30 3.45
CA GLU A 221 -22.31 13.62 3.19
C GLU A 221 -21.02 13.55 2.36
N LEU A 222 -20.21 12.49 2.50
CA LEU A 222 -18.85 12.44 1.98
C LEU A 222 -18.66 11.53 0.75
N VAL A 223 -19.39 10.40 0.66
CA VAL A 223 -19.28 9.49 -0.49
C VAL A 223 -19.88 10.17 -1.73
N PRO A 224 -19.18 10.14 -2.90
CA PRO A 224 -19.74 10.65 -4.13
C PRO A 224 -21.08 10.00 -4.47
N ARG A 225 -22.01 10.76 -5.03
CA ARG A 225 -23.33 10.25 -5.39
C ARG A 225 -23.35 9.79 -6.84
N SER A 226 -24.18 8.80 -7.10
CA SER A 226 -24.54 8.31 -8.44
C SER A 226 -26.04 8.41 -8.59
N SER A 227 -26.51 9.42 -9.33
CA SER A 227 -27.95 9.70 -9.47
C SER A 227 -28.56 9.11 -10.75
N GLY A 228 -27.73 8.73 -11.73
CA GLY A 228 -28.14 8.08 -12.98
C GLY A 228 -28.53 6.62 -12.82
N LYS A 229 -29.01 6.03 -13.92
CA LYS A 229 -29.30 4.60 -14.04
C LYS A 229 -28.92 4.07 -15.42
N GLU A 230 -27.98 4.73 -16.06
CA GLU A 230 -27.47 4.30 -17.37
C GLU A 230 -26.84 2.93 -17.24
N TYR A 231 -26.98 2.10 -18.27
CA TYR A 231 -26.45 0.76 -18.36
C TYR A 231 -26.90 -0.23 -17.25
N LYS A 232 -27.92 0.12 -16.45
CA LYS A 232 -28.39 -0.75 -15.38
C LYS A 232 -28.84 -2.12 -15.94
N GLY A 233 -28.19 -3.18 -15.48
CA GLY A 233 -28.54 -4.56 -15.81
C GLY A 233 -28.11 -5.03 -17.19
N VAL A 234 -27.30 -4.28 -17.95
CA VAL A 234 -26.85 -4.70 -19.30
C VAL A 234 -26.02 -6.00 -19.28
N ALA A 235 -25.43 -6.34 -18.15
CA ALA A 235 -24.68 -7.57 -17.94
C ALA A 235 -25.39 -8.56 -17.01
N LYS A 236 -26.68 -8.34 -16.69
CA LYS A 236 -27.45 -9.22 -15.80
C LYS A 236 -27.48 -10.65 -16.31
N GLY A 237 -27.07 -11.60 -15.46
CA GLY A 237 -27.05 -13.03 -15.77
C GLY A 237 -25.84 -13.49 -16.59
N LYS A 238 -24.98 -12.59 -17.08
CA LYS A 238 -23.70 -12.96 -17.69
C LYS A 238 -22.72 -13.49 -16.63
N ASN A 239 -21.79 -14.34 -17.02
CA ASN A 239 -20.61 -14.63 -16.21
C ASN A 239 -19.81 -13.34 -15.99
N LEU A 240 -19.06 -13.27 -14.89
CA LEU A 240 -18.13 -12.20 -14.62
C LEU A 240 -16.70 -12.75 -14.47
N ILE A 241 -15.77 -12.22 -15.25
CA ILE A 241 -14.33 -12.40 -15.05
C ILE A 241 -13.76 -11.03 -14.66
N LEU A 242 -13.35 -10.88 -13.40
CA LEU A 242 -12.66 -9.72 -12.88
C LEU A 242 -11.15 -10.03 -12.83
N ILE A 243 -10.35 -9.23 -13.54
CA ILE A 243 -8.91 -9.45 -13.66
C ILE A 243 -8.17 -8.29 -13.03
N GLN A 244 -7.46 -8.59 -11.95
CA GLN A 244 -6.49 -7.68 -11.37
C GLN A 244 -5.15 -7.86 -12.05
N THR A 245 -4.68 -6.82 -12.72
CA THR A 245 -3.44 -6.86 -13.48
C THR A 245 -2.30 -6.25 -12.67
N GLU A 246 -1.31 -7.07 -12.37
CA GLU A 246 -0.11 -6.67 -11.63
C GLU A 246 0.61 -5.51 -12.31
N SER A 247 0.83 -4.43 -11.56
CA SER A 247 1.65 -3.27 -11.95
C SER A 247 1.29 -2.63 -13.31
N LEU A 248 0.02 -2.70 -13.74
CA LEU A 248 -0.44 -2.13 -15.01
C LEU A 248 -0.77 -0.64 -14.84
N ASN A 249 0.09 0.22 -15.38
CA ASN A 249 -0.17 1.66 -15.45
C ASN A 249 -1.00 2.03 -16.69
N ASP A 250 -1.78 3.11 -16.56
CA ASP A 250 -2.58 3.62 -17.66
C ASP A 250 -1.75 4.17 -18.84
N PHE A 251 -0.58 4.74 -18.58
CA PHE A 251 0.29 5.34 -19.62
C PHE A 251 0.78 4.38 -20.70
N VAL A 252 0.61 3.06 -20.52
CA VAL A 252 0.97 2.05 -21.55
C VAL A 252 -0.18 1.80 -22.53
N ILE A 253 -1.42 2.16 -22.17
CA ILE A 253 -2.60 1.97 -23.02
C ILE A 253 -2.54 2.94 -24.20
N GLY A 254 -2.63 2.42 -25.42
CA GLY A 254 -2.51 3.22 -26.64
C GLY A 254 -1.09 3.73 -26.92
N ALA A 255 -0.11 3.41 -26.10
CA ALA A 255 1.27 3.90 -26.25
C ALA A 255 2.07 3.06 -27.26
N GLU A 256 3.01 3.74 -27.92
CA GLU A 256 4.01 3.13 -28.80
C GLU A 256 5.42 3.23 -28.21
N TYR A 257 6.19 2.17 -28.36
CA TYR A 257 7.61 2.15 -28.06
C TYR A 257 8.42 1.60 -29.23
N ASN A 258 9.38 2.39 -29.71
CA ASN A 258 10.25 2.01 -30.84
C ASN A 258 9.44 1.61 -32.10
N GLY A 259 8.30 2.30 -32.37
CA GLY A 259 7.40 2.01 -33.49
C GLY A 259 6.56 0.76 -33.34
N GLN A 260 6.44 0.22 -32.13
CA GLN A 260 5.63 -0.95 -31.79
C GLN A 260 4.57 -0.54 -30.77
N GLU A 261 3.30 -0.90 -30.98
CA GLU A 261 2.28 -0.74 -29.94
C GLU A 261 2.66 -1.57 -28.71
N LEU A 262 2.54 -1.02 -27.51
CA LEU A 262 2.81 -1.75 -26.26
C LEU A 262 1.69 -2.73 -25.92
N THR A 263 0.45 -2.31 -26.13
CA THR A 263 -0.75 -3.07 -25.70
C THR A 263 -1.75 -3.25 -26.85
N PRO A 264 -1.35 -3.87 -27.99
CA PRO A 264 -2.22 -3.98 -29.17
C PRO A 264 -3.51 -4.77 -28.94
N ASN A 265 -3.52 -5.77 -28.03
CA ASN A 265 -4.72 -6.55 -27.75
C ASN A 265 -5.71 -5.78 -26.89
N LEU A 266 -5.24 -5.09 -25.83
CA LEU A 266 -6.07 -4.16 -25.07
C LEU A 266 -6.56 -3.02 -25.94
N ASN A 267 -5.69 -2.40 -26.76
CA ASN A 267 -6.08 -1.34 -27.69
C ASN A 267 -7.17 -1.82 -28.71
N ALA A 268 -7.14 -3.07 -29.10
CA ALA A 268 -8.19 -3.65 -29.95
C ALA A 268 -9.52 -3.81 -29.18
N LEU A 269 -9.46 -4.22 -27.91
CA LEU A 269 -10.63 -4.38 -27.05
C LEU A 269 -11.36 -3.05 -26.80
N LEU A 270 -10.61 -1.93 -26.74
CA LEU A 270 -11.18 -0.60 -26.52
C LEU A 270 -12.02 -0.06 -27.71
N LYS A 271 -12.07 -0.76 -28.85
CA LYS A 271 -12.73 -0.26 -30.07
C LYS A 271 -14.21 -0.62 -30.16
N GLU A 272 -14.67 -1.61 -29.38
CA GLU A 272 -16.05 -2.07 -29.42
C GLU A 272 -16.45 -2.75 -28.11
N ASP A 273 -17.71 -2.65 -27.74
CA ASP A 273 -18.29 -3.31 -26.57
C ASP A 273 -17.59 -3.01 -25.24
N THR A 274 -17.03 -1.79 -25.06
CA THR A 274 -16.10 -1.51 -23.96
C THR A 274 -16.27 -0.12 -23.36
N PHE A 275 -16.30 -0.03 -22.03
CA PHE A 275 -16.06 1.18 -21.26
C PHE A 275 -14.61 1.21 -20.81
N TYR A 276 -13.90 2.29 -21.14
CA TYR A 276 -12.53 2.55 -20.70
C TYR A 276 -12.47 3.79 -19.81
N PHE A 277 -12.01 3.63 -18.58
CA PHE A 277 -11.86 4.70 -17.61
C PHE A 277 -10.39 5.12 -17.55
N ASN A 278 -10.08 6.28 -18.13
CA ASN A 278 -8.73 6.80 -18.27
C ASN A 278 -8.25 7.61 -17.06
N HIS A 279 -9.15 7.96 -16.13
CA HIS A 279 -8.87 8.62 -14.86
C HIS A 279 -9.22 7.72 -13.67
N PHE A 280 -8.62 6.53 -13.64
CA PHE A 280 -8.81 5.55 -12.60
C PHE A 280 -7.52 5.36 -11.80
N TYR A 281 -7.60 5.46 -10.47
CA TYR A 281 -6.42 5.60 -9.62
C TYR A 281 -6.31 4.49 -8.59
N SER A 282 -5.07 4.04 -8.35
CA SER A 282 -4.75 3.11 -7.28
C SER A 282 -5.10 3.71 -5.92
N THR A 283 -5.85 2.94 -5.09
CA THR A 283 -6.28 3.31 -3.73
C THR A 283 -5.73 2.35 -2.68
N THR A 284 -4.51 1.84 -2.93
CA THR A 284 -3.92 0.82 -2.07
C THR A 284 -3.31 1.38 -0.79
N GLY A 285 -3.41 0.58 0.26
CA GLY A 285 -2.74 0.81 1.53
C GLY A 285 -1.38 0.12 1.62
N VAL A 286 -1.10 -0.52 2.75
CA VAL A 286 0.15 -1.24 3.04
C VAL A 286 0.26 -2.55 2.27
N GLY A 287 -0.87 -3.16 1.97
CA GLY A 287 -0.96 -4.48 1.33
C GLY A 287 -0.84 -4.45 -0.18
N ASN A 288 -0.60 -3.28 -0.82
CA ASN A 288 -0.46 -3.15 -2.27
C ASN A 288 -1.49 -4.00 -3.05
N THR A 289 -1.01 -5.09 -3.72
CA THR A 289 -1.83 -6.03 -4.50
C THR A 289 -3.05 -6.53 -3.71
N SER A 290 -2.88 -6.98 -2.46
CA SER A 290 -3.97 -7.50 -1.65
C SER A 290 -4.97 -6.44 -1.20
N ASP A 291 -4.54 -5.19 -1.08
CA ASP A 291 -5.42 -4.06 -0.76
C ASP A 291 -6.21 -3.59 -1.98
N ALA A 292 -5.65 -3.69 -3.20
CA ALA A 292 -6.38 -3.48 -4.44
C ALA A 292 -7.50 -4.53 -4.60
N GLU A 293 -7.20 -5.82 -4.32
CA GLU A 293 -8.19 -6.90 -4.27
C GLU A 293 -9.31 -6.58 -3.29
N PHE A 294 -8.93 -6.19 -2.07
CA PHE A 294 -9.87 -5.86 -0.99
C PHE A 294 -10.80 -4.71 -1.38
N ALA A 295 -10.25 -3.62 -1.94
CA ALA A 295 -11.04 -2.46 -2.34
C ALA A 295 -12.01 -2.80 -3.48
N ALA A 296 -11.53 -3.49 -4.51
CA ALA A 296 -12.33 -3.87 -5.67
C ALA A 296 -13.48 -4.83 -5.33
N LEU A 297 -13.25 -5.76 -4.39
CA LEU A 297 -14.24 -6.75 -4.02
C LEU A 297 -15.28 -6.23 -3.02
N ASN A 298 -14.93 -5.24 -2.18
CA ASN A 298 -15.77 -4.82 -1.06
C ASN A 298 -16.30 -3.38 -1.16
N GLY A 299 -15.80 -2.53 -2.07
CA GLY A 299 -16.15 -1.12 -2.12
C GLY A 299 -15.72 -0.34 -0.86
N LEU A 300 -14.64 -0.77 -0.23
CA LEU A 300 -14.10 -0.24 1.02
C LEU A 300 -12.65 0.22 0.83
N TYR A 301 -12.28 1.35 1.43
CA TYR A 301 -10.89 1.78 1.45
C TYR A 301 -10.03 0.87 2.34
N PRO A 302 -8.84 0.45 1.86
CA PRO A 302 -7.90 -0.32 2.67
C PRO A 302 -7.35 0.46 3.87
N ASN A 303 -6.79 -0.29 4.82
CA ASN A 303 -6.16 0.29 6.00
C ASN A 303 -4.75 0.83 5.69
N ASP A 304 -4.35 1.91 6.35
CA ASP A 304 -3.05 2.56 6.21
C ASP A 304 -1.95 1.96 7.11
N VAL A 305 -2.31 1.05 8.02
CA VAL A 305 -1.40 0.49 9.04
C VAL A 305 -0.94 -0.93 8.69
N ARG A 306 -1.83 -1.75 8.13
CA ARG A 306 -1.57 -3.15 7.81
C ARG A 306 -2.46 -3.61 6.67
N GLU A 307 -2.01 -4.61 5.91
CA GLU A 307 -2.82 -5.27 4.89
C GLU A 307 -4.16 -5.80 5.44
N CYS A 308 -5.25 -5.51 4.73
CA CYS A 308 -6.60 -5.82 5.18
C CYS A 308 -6.84 -7.32 5.37
N TYR A 309 -6.29 -8.15 4.51
CA TYR A 309 -6.44 -9.63 4.57
C TYR A 309 -5.79 -10.28 5.80
N ARG A 310 -4.95 -9.56 6.55
CA ARG A 310 -4.44 -10.01 7.86
C ARG A 310 -5.10 -9.29 9.01
N LEU A 311 -5.34 -7.97 8.85
CA LEU A 311 -5.87 -7.16 9.95
C LEU A 311 -7.32 -7.51 10.26
N TYR A 312 -8.11 -7.77 9.22
CA TYR A 312 -9.55 -7.97 9.28
C TYR A 312 -9.97 -9.39 8.82
N VAL A 313 -9.06 -10.37 8.93
CA VAL A 313 -9.31 -11.75 8.48
C VAL A 313 -10.53 -12.38 9.17
N ASP A 314 -10.83 -11.98 10.39
CA ASP A 314 -11.96 -12.49 11.18
C ASP A 314 -13.24 -11.65 11.01
N ASN A 315 -13.20 -10.57 10.21
CA ASN A 315 -14.39 -9.76 9.95
C ASN A 315 -15.35 -10.47 8.99
N THR A 316 -16.62 -10.10 9.10
CA THR A 316 -17.67 -10.49 8.16
C THR A 316 -17.66 -9.50 6.98
N PHE A 317 -17.70 -10.02 5.77
CA PHE A 317 -17.78 -9.23 4.53
C PHE A 317 -18.99 -9.67 3.71
N GLN A 318 -19.54 -8.74 2.94
CA GLN A 318 -20.57 -8.97 1.95
C GLN A 318 -20.16 -8.30 0.63
N GLY A 319 -18.93 -8.61 0.19
CA GLY A 319 -18.37 -8.13 -1.06
C GLY A 319 -18.91 -8.88 -2.29
N LEU A 320 -18.35 -8.54 -3.45
CA LEU A 320 -18.78 -9.06 -4.75
C LEU A 320 -18.96 -10.58 -4.82
N PRO A 321 -18.04 -11.42 -4.25
CA PRO A 321 -18.25 -12.88 -4.28
C PRO A 321 -19.51 -13.32 -3.52
N TRP A 322 -19.78 -12.71 -2.35
CA TRP A 322 -20.97 -13.04 -1.57
C TRP A 322 -22.25 -12.55 -2.23
N ILE A 323 -22.25 -11.31 -2.76
CA ILE A 323 -23.39 -10.73 -3.47
C ILE A 323 -23.79 -11.63 -4.64
N LEU A 324 -22.83 -11.99 -5.51
CA LEU A 324 -23.09 -12.81 -6.68
C LEU A 324 -23.48 -14.25 -6.31
N ARG A 325 -22.93 -14.82 -5.24
CA ARG A 325 -23.40 -16.12 -4.73
C ARG A 325 -24.85 -16.08 -4.26
N GLY A 326 -25.28 -14.95 -3.68
CA GLY A 326 -26.70 -14.72 -3.37
C GLY A 326 -27.61 -14.77 -4.59
N GLU A 327 -27.08 -14.37 -5.75
CA GLU A 327 -27.74 -14.45 -7.07
C GLU A 327 -27.54 -15.79 -7.81
N GLY A 328 -26.95 -16.77 -7.14
CA GLY A 328 -26.78 -18.13 -7.68
C GLY A 328 -25.49 -18.38 -8.46
N TYR A 329 -24.55 -17.44 -8.46
CA TYR A 329 -23.24 -17.61 -9.12
C TYR A 329 -22.31 -18.56 -8.33
N GLY A 330 -21.49 -19.32 -9.04
CA GLY A 330 -20.28 -19.90 -8.45
C GLY A 330 -19.20 -18.82 -8.35
N ALA A 331 -18.41 -18.78 -7.26
CA ALA A 331 -17.35 -17.79 -7.06
C ALA A 331 -15.97 -18.46 -6.91
N TYR A 332 -15.06 -18.17 -7.83
CA TYR A 332 -13.74 -18.81 -7.96
C TYR A 332 -12.63 -17.78 -8.07
N ALA A 333 -11.48 -18.03 -7.42
CA ALA A 333 -10.29 -17.20 -7.55
C ALA A 333 -9.12 -17.99 -8.16
N PHE A 334 -8.24 -17.29 -8.89
CA PHE A 334 -7.05 -17.87 -9.54
C PHE A 334 -5.82 -16.99 -9.35
N HIS A 335 -4.68 -17.61 -8.99
CA HIS A 335 -3.40 -16.93 -8.91
C HIS A 335 -2.24 -17.87 -9.13
N GLY A 336 -1.26 -17.46 -9.94
CA GLY A 336 -0.10 -18.26 -10.32
C GLY A 336 0.99 -18.43 -9.25
N TYR A 337 0.74 -18.05 -7.99
CA TYR A 337 1.68 -18.14 -6.87
C TYR A 337 1.08 -18.84 -5.66
N THR A 338 1.85 -18.89 -4.53
CA THR A 338 1.44 -19.62 -3.33
C THR A 338 0.18 -19.04 -2.69
N LYS A 339 -0.72 -19.91 -2.26
CA LYS A 339 -2.00 -19.53 -1.63
C LYS A 339 -1.85 -18.77 -0.29
N THR A 340 -0.72 -18.96 0.41
CA THR A 340 -0.44 -18.31 1.69
C THR A 340 0.06 -16.87 1.55
N PHE A 341 0.52 -16.48 0.36
CA PHE A 341 1.01 -15.12 0.12
C PHE A 341 -0.15 -14.12 0.30
N TRP A 342 0.10 -12.99 0.95
CA TRP A 342 -0.92 -12.02 1.39
C TRP A 342 -2.04 -12.61 2.29
N ASN A 343 -1.85 -13.82 2.85
CA ASN A 343 -2.89 -14.51 3.66
C ASN A 343 -4.18 -14.85 2.88
N ARG A 344 -4.10 -14.97 1.54
CA ARG A 344 -5.27 -15.21 0.68
C ARG A 344 -6.02 -16.50 1.04
N GLU A 345 -5.30 -17.57 1.42
CA GLU A 345 -5.91 -18.84 1.81
C GLU A 345 -6.96 -18.69 2.92
N GLU A 346 -6.71 -17.82 3.89
CA GLU A 346 -7.66 -17.56 4.98
C GLU A 346 -8.64 -16.43 4.62
N ALA A 347 -8.14 -15.34 4.03
CA ALA A 347 -8.96 -14.18 3.68
C ALA A 347 -10.07 -14.52 2.67
N TYR A 348 -9.79 -15.33 1.65
CA TYR A 348 -10.79 -15.65 0.62
C TYR A 348 -11.97 -16.48 1.14
N LYS A 349 -11.80 -17.17 2.29
CA LYS A 349 -12.92 -17.83 2.96
C LYS A 349 -13.95 -16.82 3.46
N THR A 350 -13.49 -15.75 4.10
CA THR A 350 -14.36 -14.66 4.59
C THR A 350 -14.86 -13.76 3.48
N GLN A 351 -14.08 -13.60 2.38
CA GLN A 351 -14.49 -12.88 1.18
C GLN A 351 -15.57 -13.60 0.37
N GLY A 352 -15.82 -14.89 0.57
CA GLY A 352 -16.92 -15.63 -0.06
C GLY A 352 -16.54 -16.48 -1.25
N PHE A 353 -15.27 -16.65 -1.57
CA PHE A 353 -14.85 -17.58 -2.63
C PHE A 353 -15.11 -19.03 -2.23
N GLN A 354 -15.69 -19.80 -3.14
CA GLN A 354 -15.92 -21.24 -2.96
C GLN A 354 -14.65 -22.06 -3.19
N HIS A 355 -13.78 -21.58 -4.07
CA HIS A 355 -12.49 -22.20 -4.31
C HIS A 355 -11.44 -21.18 -4.77
N PHE A 356 -10.19 -21.38 -4.33
CA PHE A 356 -9.04 -20.60 -4.75
C PHE A 356 -8.00 -21.52 -5.39
N TYR A 357 -7.87 -21.44 -6.70
CA TYR A 357 -6.88 -22.16 -7.50
C TYR A 357 -5.56 -21.41 -7.48
N SER A 358 -4.56 -21.99 -6.84
CA SER A 358 -3.21 -21.41 -6.67
C SER A 358 -2.17 -22.31 -7.34
N GLN A 359 -0.88 -21.94 -7.27
CA GLN A 359 0.20 -22.76 -7.84
C GLN A 359 0.23 -24.19 -7.31
N GLU A 360 -0.32 -24.45 -6.11
CA GLU A 360 -0.38 -25.78 -5.52
C GLU A 360 -1.39 -26.70 -6.25
N GLU A 361 -2.32 -26.13 -6.99
CA GLU A 361 -3.34 -26.87 -7.74
C GLU A 361 -3.21 -26.70 -9.25
N LEU A 362 -2.62 -25.59 -9.71
CA LEU A 362 -2.35 -25.33 -11.13
C LEU A 362 -1.08 -26.10 -11.57
N THR A 363 -1.02 -26.44 -12.86
CA THR A 363 0.15 -27.09 -13.42
C THR A 363 1.19 -26.04 -13.83
N MET A 364 2.37 -26.08 -13.25
CA MET A 364 3.46 -25.11 -13.49
C MET A 364 4.17 -25.42 -14.82
N THR A 365 3.49 -25.26 -15.94
CA THR A 365 3.97 -25.62 -17.29
C THR A 365 4.84 -24.57 -17.93
N GLU A 366 4.55 -23.27 -17.70
CA GLU A 366 5.37 -22.14 -18.14
C GLU A 366 5.56 -21.19 -16.97
N VAL A 367 6.78 -21.03 -16.50
CA VAL A 367 7.12 -20.24 -15.33
C VAL A 367 8.08 -19.14 -15.74
N SER A 368 7.82 -17.90 -15.32
CA SER A 368 8.72 -16.77 -15.46
C SER A 368 8.58 -15.84 -14.25
N GLY A 369 9.70 -15.27 -13.78
CA GLY A 369 9.71 -14.46 -12.57
C GLY A 369 9.22 -15.26 -11.35
N PHE A 370 8.15 -14.80 -10.70
CA PHE A 370 7.67 -15.35 -9.42
C PHE A 370 6.85 -16.65 -9.54
N GLY A 371 6.31 -16.98 -10.72
CA GLY A 371 5.41 -18.14 -10.79
C GLY A 371 4.89 -18.47 -12.18
N LEU A 372 3.70 -19.04 -12.22
CA LEU A 372 3.03 -19.40 -13.48
C LEU A 372 2.75 -18.14 -14.29
N THR A 373 3.09 -18.18 -15.60
CA THR A 373 2.86 -17.03 -16.48
C THR A 373 1.36 -16.76 -16.71
N ASP A 374 1.01 -15.51 -17.04
CA ASP A 374 -0.38 -15.10 -17.20
C ASP A 374 -1.08 -15.83 -18.35
N LYS A 375 -0.39 -16.08 -19.48
CA LYS A 375 -0.96 -16.86 -20.61
C LYS A 375 -1.40 -18.25 -20.17
N GLU A 376 -0.53 -18.93 -19.44
CA GLU A 376 -0.79 -20.30 -19.01
C GLU A 376 -1.83 -20.34 -17.87
N MET A 377 -1.82 -19.35 -16.99
CA MET A 377 -2.82 -19.19 -15.95
C MET A 377 -4.22 -18.97 -16.57
N PHE A 378 -4.35 -18.08 -17.55
CA PHE A 378 -5.61 -17.84 -18.25
C PHE A 378 -6.11 -19.09 -18.97
N ARG A 379 -5.21 -19.82 -19.64
CA ARG A 379 -5.57 -21.09 -20.29
C ARG A 379 -6.17 -22.08 -19.29
N GLN A 380 -5.49 -22.31 -18.16
CA GLN A 380 -5.96 -23.25 -17.13
C GLN A 380 -7.22 -22.74 -16.43
N ALA A 381 -7.35 -21.44 -16.19
CA ALA A 381 -8.55 -20.84 -15.61
C ALA A 381 -9.76 -21.09 -16.51
N VAL A 382 -9.65 -20.84 -17.83
CA VAL A 382 -10.75 -21.09 -18.79
C VAL A 382 -11.07 -22.59 -18.90
N ASP A 383 -10.04 -23.46 -18.91
CA ASP A 383 -10.24 -24.91 -18.91
C ASP A 383 -11.00 -25.42 -17.67
N ILE A 384 -10.79 -24.80 -16.52
CA ILE A 384 -11.54 -25.10 -15.29
C ILE A 384 -12.95 -24.51 -15.36
N LEU A 385 -13.08 -23.24 -15.76
CA LEU A 385 -14.35 -22.50 -15.75
C LEU A 385 -15.38 -23.07 -16.73
N LYS A 386 -14.96 -23.59 -17.89
CA LYS A 386 -15.89 -24.22 -18.85
C LYS A 386 -16.61 -25.45 -18.29
N GLU A 387 -16.07 -26.09 -17.25
CA GLU A 387 -16.67 -27.24 -16.58
C GLU A 387 -17.53 -26.83 -15.37
N LYS A 388 -17.59 -25.53 -15.02
CA LYS A 388 -18.37 -25.01 -13.89
C LYS A 388 -19.79 -24.67 -14.31
N PRO A 389 -20.76 -24.77 -13.38
CA PRO A 389 -22.09 -24.22 -13.62
C PRO A 389 -22.04 -22.73 -13.92
N GLN A 390 -22.85 -22.28 -14.89
CA GLN A 390 -23.05 -20.87 -15.19
C GLN A 390 -24.37 -20.39 -14.55
N PRO A 391 -24.47 -19.11 -14.14
CA PRO A 391 -23.40 -18.12 -14.20
C PRO A 391 -22.34 -18.32 -13.13
N PHE A 392 -21.11 -17.85 -13.43
CA PHE A 392 -20.01 -17.84 -12.46
C PHE A 392 -19.37 -16.45 -12.34
N PHE A 393 -18.76 -16.20 -11.19
CA PHE A 393 -17.81 -15.15 -10.95
C PHE A 393 -16.40 -15.74 -10.83
N SER A 394 -15.46 -15.20 -11.58
CA SER A 394 -14.04 -15.56 -11.52
C SER A 394 -13.20 -14.33 -11.23
N PHE A 395 -12.37 -14.39 -10.21
CA PHE A 395 -11.37 -13.37 -9.88
C PHE A 395 -9.99 -13.90 -10.22
N ILE A 396 -9.29 -13.24 -11.14
CA ILE A 396 -7.97 -13.69 -11.62
C ILE A 396 -6.94 -12.60 -11.32
N ILE A 397 -5.87 -12.96 -10.62
CA ILE A 397 -4.78 -12.06 -10.27
C ILE A 397 -3.56 -12.44 -11.09
N THR A 398 -3.11 -11.55 -11.99
CA THR A 398 -1.92 -11.79 -12.82
C THR A 398 -0.62 -11.65 -12.03
N LEU A 399 0.48 -12.08 -12.60
CA LEU A 399 1.76 -12.14 -11.90
C LEU A 399 2.98 -11.78 -12.76
N THR A 400 2.93 -11.98 -14.07
CA THR A 400 4.13 -11.91 -14.94
C THR A 400 4.76 -10.52 -14.95
N ASN A 401 3.97 -9.47 -14.78
CA ASN A 401 4.44 -8.08 -14.73
C ASN A 401 4.88 -7.63 -13.32
N HIS A 402 5.29 -8.56 -12.45
CA HIS A 402 5.78 -8.25 -11.12
C HIS A 402 7.26 -7.82 -11.15
N ILE A 403 7.61 -6.82 -10.34
CA ILE A 403 9.01 -6.40 -10.15
C ILE A 403 9.85 -7.61 -9.65
N PRO A 404 11.08 -7.86 -10.15
CA PRO A 404 11.94 -6.97 -10.94
C PRO A 404 11.71 -6.99 -12.47
N TYR A 405 10.55 -7.41 -12.95
CA TYR A 405 10.16 -7.45 -14.38
C TYR A 405 11.02 -8.42 -15.19
N GLU A 406 11.25 -9.61 -14.66
CA GLU A 406 12.00 -10.66 -15.31
C GLU A 406 11.08 -11.50 -16.20
N LEU A 407 11.42 -11.57 -17.47
CA LEU A 407 10.75 -12.42 -18.45
C LEU A 407 11.77 -13.36 -19.09
N ASP A 408 11.41 -14.65 -19.23
CA ASP A 408 12.23 -15.59 -20.01
C ASP A 408 12.46 -15.00 -21.42
N PRO A 409 13.71 -14.91 -21.89
CA PRO A 409 14.01 -14.32 -23.19
C PRO A 409 13.26 -14.97 -24.37
N SER A 410 12.86 -16.23 -24.26
CA SER A 410 12.06 -16.91 -25.29
C SER A 410 10.61 -16.41 -25.36
N LEU A 411 10.12 -15.74 -24.32
CA LEU A 411 8.78 -15.16 -24.25
C LEU A 411 8.77 -13.66 -24.62
N ALA A 412 9.93 -13.04 -24.73
CA ALA A 412 10.07 -11.63 -25.05
C ALA A 412 9.77 -11.38 -26.54
N SER A 413 8.83 -10.47 -26.82
CA SER A 413 8.40 -10.16 -28.19
C SER A 413 8.66 -8.68 -28.60
N LEU A 414 8.87 -7.77 -27.61
CA LEU A 414 9.12 -6.38 -27.87
C LEU A 414 10.60 -6.14 -28.22
N VAL A 415 10.89 -5.43 -29.30
CA VAL A 415 12.25 -5.01 -29.67
C VAL A 415 12.64 -3.78 -28.87
N LEU A 416 13.50 -3.95 -27.87
CA LEU A 416 13.98 -2.85 -27.05
C LEU A 416 15.04 -2.00 -27.77
N ARG A 417 15.16 -0.74 -27.37
CA ARG A 417 16.29 0.09 -27.72
C ARG A 417 17.54 -0.37 -26.95
N PRO A 418 18.73 -0.27 -27.52
CA PRO A 418 19.96 -0.74 -26.83
C PRO A 418 20.16 -0.14 -25.43
N GLU A 419 19.77 1.13 -25.23
CA GLU A 419 19.89 1.81 -23.93
C GLU A 419 18.90 1.34 -22.87
N ASP A 420 17.84 0.62 -23.26
CA ASP A 420 16.81 0.10 -22.36
C ASP A 420 16.99 -1.42 -22.09
N GLU A 421 17.87 -2.10 -22.86
CA GLU A 421 18.18 -3.51 -22.62
C GLU A 421 18.82 -3.73 -21.23
N GLY A 422 18.30 -4.70 -20.49
CA GLY A 422 18.77 -5.03 -19.14
C GLY A 422 18.47 -3.98 -18.08
N THR A 423 17.65 -2.96 -18.39
CA THR A 423 17.18 -1.97 -17.41
C THR A 423 15.81 -2.38 -16.83
N THR A 424 15.50 -1.87 -15.63
CA THR A 424 14.16 -2.04 -15.01
C THR A 424 13.05 -1.57 -15.93
N PHE A 425 13.25 -0.44 -16.63
CA PHE A 425 12.28 0.09 -17.57
C PHE A 425 12.07 -0.83 -18.78
N GLY A 426 13.15 -1.33 -19.38
CA GLY A 426 13.06 -2.28 -20.50
C GLY A 426 12.39 -3.59 -20.08
N GLY A 427 12.70 -4.11 -18.89
CA GLY A 427 12.03 -5.27 -18.32
C GLY A 427 10.52 -5.04 -18.16
N TYR A 428 10.12 -3.90 -17.59
CA TYR A 428 8.72 -3.51 -17.45
C TYR A 428 7.99 -3.50 -18.81
N LEU A 429 8.57 -2.89 -19.83
CA LEU A 429 7.94 -2.85 -21.16
C LEU A 429 7.79 -4.26 -21.76
N GLN A 430 8.76 -5.15 -21.56
CA GLN A 430 8.68 -6.54 -22.02
C GLN A 430 7.58 -7.33 -21.32
N THR A 431 7.49 -7.19 -20.00
CA THR A 431 6.46 -7.90 -19.22
C THR A 431 5.06 -7.34 -19.51
N ILE A 432 4.90 -6.02 -19.69
CA ILE A 432 3.63 -5.41 -20.16
C ILE A 432 3.21 -5.96 -21.52
N ARG A 433 4.15 -6.05 -22.48
CA ARG A 433 3.85 -6.61 -23.81
C ARG A 433 3.41 -8.06 -23.71
N TYR A 434 4.06 -8.87 -22.88
CA TYR A 434 3.68 -10.26 -22.64
C TYR A 434 2.29 -10.37 -21.98
N THR A 435 1.98 -9.53 -20.99
CA THR A 435 0.68 -9.50 -20.32
C THR A 435 -0.44 -9.11 -21.30
N ASP A 436 -0.20 -8.14 -22.19
CA ASP A 436 -1.13 -7.79 -23.27
C ASP A 436 -1.39 -8.97 -24.21
N GLU A 437 -0.34 -9.69 -24.60
CA GLU A 437 -0.51 -10.92 -25.41
C GLU A 437 -1.29 -12.00 -24.65
N ALA A 438 -1.14 -12.08 -23.32
CA ALA A 438 -1.93 -12.99 -22.50
C ALA A 438 -3.43 -12.63 -22.53
N PHE A 439 -3.79 -11.33 -22.54
CA PHE A 439 -5.18 -10.90 -22.74
C PHE A 439 -5.73 -11.31 -24.11
N GLY A 440 -4.95 -11.15 -25.17
CA GLY A 440 -5.34 -11.66 -26.50
C GLY A 440 -5.66 -13.15 -26.48
N LYS A 441 -4.81 -13.93 -25.78
CA LYS A 441 -5.04 -15.38 -25.62
C LYS A 441 -6.24 -15.70 -24.75
N LEU A 442 -6.51 -14.95 -23.70
CA LEU A 442 -7.72 -15.13 -22.89
C LEU A 442 -8.99 -15.00 -23.73
N ILE A 443 -9.07 -13.98 -24.59
CA ILE A 443 -10.21 -13.78 -25.51
C ILE A 443 -10.35 -14.98 -26.47
N GLU A 444 -9.23 -15.48 -27.03
CA GLU A 444 -9.23 -16.68 -27.88
C GLU A 444 -9.75 -17.90 -27.10
N TYR A 445 -9.24 -18.18 -25.90
CA TYR A 445 -9.67 -19.32 -25.08
C TYR A 445 -11.14 -19.24 -24.69
N LEU A 446 -11.67 -18.07 -24.35
CA LEU A 446 -13.08 -17.87 -24.04
C LEU A 446 -13.97 -18.13 -25.26
N LYS A 447 -13.56 -17.70 -26.46
CA LYS A 447 -14.27 -17.98 -27.72
C LYS A 447 -14.25 -19.48 -28.04
N GLU A 448 -13.11 -20.14 -27.92
CA GLU A 448 -12.98 -21.59 -28.13
C GLU A 448 -13.81 -22.40 -27.11
N ALA A 449 -13.92 -21.93 -25.88
CA ALA A 449 -14.74 -22.56 -24.85
C ALA A 449 -16.25 -22.26 -24.98
N GLY A 450 -16.64 -21.34 -25.87
CA GLY A 450 -18.03 -20.90 -26.05
C GLY A 450 -18.55 -20.07 -24.86
N LEU A 451 -17.66 -19.41 -24.12
CA LEU A 451 -18.01 -18.61 -22.95
C LEU A 451 -18.02 -17.10 -23.25
N TYR A 452 -17.39 -16.66 -24.33
CA TYR A 452 -17.11 -15.24 -24.60
C TYR A 452 -18.36 -14.37 -24.62
N GLU A 453 -19.39 -14.76 -25.40
CA GLU A 453 -20.61 -13.95 -25.61
C GLU A 453 -21.42 -13.75 -24.31
N ASP A 454 -21.30 -14.69 -23.36
CA ASP A 454 -22.03 -14.70 -22.10
C ASP A 454 -21.14 -14.25 -20.91
N THR A 455 -20.03 -13.57 -21.18
CA THR A 455 -19.09 -13.17 -20.13
C THR A 455 -18.77 -11.68 -20.20
N MET A 456 -19.03 -10.93 -19.11
CA MET A 456 -18.47 -9.61 -18.87
C MET A 456 -17.04 -9.76 -18.36
N ILE A 457 -16.09 -9.03 -18.96
CA ILE A 457 -14.66 -9.04 -18.59
C ILE A 457 -14.30 -7.66 -18.04
N VAL A 458 -13.82 -7.63 -16.82
CA VAL A 458 -13.35 -6.40 -16.15
C VAL A 458 -11.86 -6.53 -15.89
N ILE A 459 -11.06 -5.58 -16.42
CA ILE A 459 -9.60 -5.55 -16.28
C ILE A 459 -9.21 -4.25 -15.58
N TYR A 460 -8.43 -4.33 -14.51
CA TYR A 460 -7.91 -3.14 -13.84
C TYR A 460 -6.47 -3.33 -13.37
N GLY A 461 -5.72 -2.22 -13.27
CA GLY A 461 -4.40 -2.20 -12.64
C GLY A 461 -4.52 -2.21 -11.13
N ASP A 462 -3.68 -2.98 -10.43
CA ASP A 462 -3.68 -3.01 -8.97
C ASP A 462 -2.96 -1.81 -8.34
N HIS A 463 -1.76 -1.53 -8.80
CA HIS A 463 -0.96 -0.37 -8.40
C HIS A 463 0.05 0.01 -9.50
N GLN A 464 0.77 1.09 -9.27
CA GLN A 464 1.77 1.60 -10.20
C GLN A 464 2.99 0.66 -10.30
N GLY A 465 3.42 0.38 -11.54
CA GLY A 465 4.60 -0.42 -11.83
C GLY A 465 5.90 0.37 -11.76
N MET A 466 5.93 1.55 -12.38
CA MET A 466 7.14 2.40 -12.47
C MET A 466 7.19 3.44 -11.34
N ASN A 467 7.15 2.98 -10.10
CA ASN A 467 7.13 3.80 -8.89
C ASN A 467 8.53 4.11 -8.30
N MET A 468 9.60 3.67 -8.94
CA MET A 468 10.95 3.85 -8.43
C MET A 468 11.51 5.23 -8.84
N GLU A 469 11.87 6.03 -7.86
CA GLU A 469 12.47 7.36 -8.09
C GLU A 469 14.00 7.32 -8.31
N THR A 470 14.53 6.19 -8.79
CA THR A 470 15.95 6.11 -9.15
C THR A 470 16.27 7.00 -10.36
N PRO A 471 17.49 7.56 -10.45
CA PRO A 471 17.86 8.41 -11.58
C PRO A 471 17.71 7.72 -12.94
N SER A 472 17.95 6.41 -13.01
CA SER A 472 17.78 5.63 -14.25
C SER A 472 16.33 5.51 -14.68
N VAL A 473 15.42 5.17 -13.75
CA VAL A 473 13.98 5.08 -14.00
C VAL A 473 13.41 6.46 -14.39
N LYS A 474 13.71 7.51 -13.62
CA LYS A 474 13.29 8.90 -13.96
C LYS A 474 13.73 9.30 -15.37
N SER A 475 14.97 9.01 -15.74
CA SER A 475 15.50 9.34 -17.08
C SER A 475 14.79 8.56 -18.19
N SER A 476 14.60 7.25 -18.03
CA SER A 476 13.93 6.42 -19.04
C SER A 476 12.46 6.78 -19.18
N MET A 477 11.75 6.97 -18.04
CA MET A 477 10.34 7.38 -18.02
C MET A 477 10.15 8.77 -18.63
N SER A 478 10.99 9.76 -18.28
CA SER A 478 10.89 11.12 -18.87
C SER A 478 11.09 11.08 -20.39
N ARG A 479 12.04 10.27 -20.87
CA ARG A 479 12.27 10.07 -22.32
C ARG A 479 11.07 9.41 -23.00
N PHE A 480 10.46 8.42 -22.36
CA PHE A 480 9.31 7.69 -22.88
C PHE A 480 8.07 8.57 -22.92
N LEU A 481 7.76 9.27 -21.82
CA LEU A 481 6.58 10.14 -21.69
C LEU A 481 6.70 11.46 -22.46
N GLY A 482 7.92 11.84 -22.89
CA GLY A 482 8.18 13.14 -23.53
C GLY A 482 8.05 14.35 -22.60
N LYS A 483 7.98 14.12 -21.27
CA LYS A 483 7.90 15.13 -20.22
C LYS A 483 8.69 14.65 -18.98
N GLU A 484 8.92 15.56 -18.03
CA GLU A 484 9.57 15.19 -16.78
C GLU A 484 8.72 14.14 -16.02
N TYR A 485 9.38 13.08 -15.55
CA TYR A 485 8.73 12.04 -14.74
C TYR A 485 8.18 12.64 -13.45
N ASN A 486 6.91 12.37 -13.18
CA ASN A 486 6.22 12.73 -11.95
C ASN A 486 5.65 11.47 -11.31
N PHE A 487 6.09 11.17 -10.08
CA PHE A 487 5.63 10.02 -9.32
C PHE A 487 4.11 10.05 -9.05
N ASP A 488 3.57 11.23 -8.75
CA ASP A 488 2.15 11.38 -8.39
C ASP A 488 1.22 10.96 -9.54
N GLU A 489 1.65 11.16 -10.80
CA GLU A 489 0.89 10.74 -11.99
C GLU A 489 0.91 9.21 -12.19
N MET A 490 1.90 8.51 -11.62
CA MET A 490 1.98 7.05 -11.75
C MET A 490 0.89 6.29 -11.00
N LEU A 491 0.12 6.96 -10.14
CA LEU A 491 -1.05 6.37 -9.49
C LEU A 491 -2.20 6.06 -10.46
N ASN A 492 -2.16 6.62 -11.68
CA ASN A 492 -3.16 6.32 -12.71
C ASN A 492 -2.94 4.91 -13.27
N VAL A 493 -3.96 4.07 -13.10
CA VAL A 493 -4.04 2.68 -13.59
C VAL A 493 -5.31 2.55 -14.44
N PRO A 494 -5.38 1.67 -15.45
CA PRO A 494 -6.60 1.56 -16.25
C PRO A 494 -7.69 0.77 -15.54
N LEU A 495 -8.96 1.11 -15.84
CA LEU A 495 -10.11 0.23 -15.67
C LEU A 495 -10.78 0.05 -17.03
N ILE A 496 -10.95 -1.20 -17.46
CA ILE A 496 -11.56 -1.59 -18.74
C ILE A 496 -12.70 -2.57 -18.45
N ILE A 497 -13.91 -2.25 -18.89
CA ILE A 497 -15.08 -3.12 -18.75
C ILE A 497 -15.58 -3.49 -20.15
N HIS A 498 -15.37 -4.74 -20.53
CA HIS A 498 -15.78 -5.28 -21.83
C HIS A 498 -17.00 -6.18 -21.68
N ILE A 499 -18.06 -5.86 -22.41
CA ILE A 499 -19.35 -6.58 -22.37
C ILE A 499 -19.74 -6.97 -23.79
N PRO A 500 -19.42 -8.19 -24.25
CA PRO A 500 -19.78 -8.63 -25.60
C PRO A 500 -21.25 -8.39 -25.88
N GLY A 501 -21.53 -7.71 -27.03
CA GLY A 501 -22.87 -7.34 -27.45
C GLY A 501 -23.42 -6.02 -26.88
N LEU A 502 -22.59 -5.21 -26.17
CA LEU A 502 -22.97 -3.87 -25.69
C LEU A 502 -23.33 -2.93 -26.85
N GLY A 503 -22.61 -3.04 -27.98
CA GLY A 503 -22.87 -2.28 -29.20
C GLY A 503 -22.24 -0.89 -29.25
N GLU A 504 -21.44 -0.53 -28.24
CA GLU A 504 -20.75 0.76 -28.16
C GLU A 504 -19.38 0.65 -27.49
N ALA A 505 -18.54 1.65 -27.70
CA ALA A 505 -17.27 1.80 -27.00
C ALA A 505 -17.12 3.26 -26.57
N GLU A 506 -16.85 3.45 -25.28
CA GLU A 506 -16.77 4.79 -24.68
C GLU A 506 -15.57 4.93 -23.76
N THR A 507 -14.91 6.09 -23.85
CA THR A 507 -13.92 6.50 -22.86
C THR A 507 -14.59 7.38 -21.80
N ILE A 508 -14.49 6.99 -20.55
CA ILE A 508 -15.13 7.63 -19.40
C ILE A 508 -14.08 8.43 -18.64
N ASP A 509 -14.26 9.74 -18.56
CA ASP A 509 -13.35 10.67 -17.88
C ASP A 509 -13.67 10.83 -16.38
N THR A 510 -14.67 10.11 -15.84
CA THR A 510 -15.02 10.15 -14.42
C THR A 510 -13.83 9.64 -13.58
N VAL A 511 -13.40 10.45 -12.61
CA VAL A 511 -12.34 10.08 -11.67
C VAL A 511 -12.85 8.98 -10.75
N GLY A 512 -12.13 7.85 -10.69
CA GLY A 512 -12.44 6.71 -9.86
C GLY A 512 -11.22 5.98 -9.32
N GLY A 513 -11.45 4.97 -8.50
CA GLY A 513 -10.41 4.05 -7.96
C GLY A 513 -10.97 2.66 -7.70
N GLN A 514 -10.15 1.73 -7.19
CA GLN A 514 -10.58 0.34 -6.99
C GLN A 514 -11.84 0.21 -6.12
N VAL A 515 -12.05 1.13 -5.20
CA VAL A 515 -13.25 1.17 -4.34
C VAL A 515 -14.56 1.32 -5.13
N ASP A 516 -14.49 1.85 -6.35
CA ASP A 516 -15.63 2.13 -7.22
C ASP A 516 -15.98 0.95 -8.16
N ILE A 517 -15.14 -0.08 -8.22
CA ILE A 517 -15.37 -1.28 -9.06
C ILE A 517 -16.64 -2.00 -8.61
N LEU A 518 -16.81 -2.23 -7.31
CA LEU A 518 -17.99 -2.93 -6.79
C LEU A 518 -19.29 -2.24 -7.17
N PRO A 519 -19.56 -0.95 -6.83
CA PRO A 519 -20.82 -0.30 -7.16
C PRO A 519 -21.04 -0.16 -8.67
N THR A 520 -19.99 0.01 -9.48
CA THR A 520 -20.10 0.03 -10.95
C THR A 520 -20.54 -1.34 -11.50
N ILE A 521 -19.94 -2.44 -11.03
CA ILE A 521 -20.37 -3.80 -11.40
C ILE A 521 -21.80 -4.08 -10.92
N MET A 522 -22.15 -3.63 -9.72
CA MET A 522 -23.51 -3.82 -9.18
C MET A 522 -24.58 -3.18 -10.08
N ASN A 523 -24.33 -1.97 -10.58
CA ASN A 523 -25.22 -1.33 -11.55
C ASN A 523 -25.33 -2.16 -12.84
N LEU A 524 -24.19 -2.53 -13.44
CA LEU A 524 -24.16 -3.30 -14.70
C LEU A 524 -24.87 -4.66 -14.59
N MET A 525 -24.79 -5.30 -13.44
CA MET A 525 -25.39 -6.62 -13.20
C MET A 525 -26.78 -6.57 -12.54
N ASP A 526 -27.28 -5.39 -12.16
CA ASP A 526 -28.54 -5.17 -11.43
C ASP A 526 -28.61 -6.02 -10.16
N VAL A 527 -27.60 -5.90 -9.31
CA VAL A 527 -27.48 -6.56 -8.00
C VAL A 527 -27.31 -5.52 -6.90
N GLU A 528 -27.71 -5.85 -5.67
CA GLU A 528 -27.67 -4.93 -4.55
C GLU A 528 -26.79 -5.47 -3.40
N PRO A 529 -26.10 -4.61 -2.65
CA PRO A 529 -25.34 -5.04 -1.48
C PRO A 529 -26.30 -5.35 -0.33
N GLY A 530 -25.93 -6.29 0.54
CA GLY A 530 -26.71 -6.61 1.73
C GLY A 530 -26.56 -5.62 2.87
N HIS A 531 -25.76 -4.54 2.73
CA HIS A 531 -25.45 -3.57 3.77
C HIS A 531 -25.21 -2.15 3.18
N PRO A 532 -25.29 -1.08 4.01
CA PRO A 532 -25.17 0.30 3.52
C PRO A 532 -23.72 0.80 3.37
N PHE A 533 -22.72 0.05 3.84
CA PHE A 533 -21.32 0.49 3.93
C PHE A 533 -20.56 0.29 2.61
N ILE A 534 -20.91 1.05 1.56
CA ILE A 534 -20.19 1.13 0.29
C ILE A 534 -19.58 2.53 0.19
N PHE A 535 -18.25 2.62 0.11
CA PHE A 535 -17.50 3.87 0.06
C PHE A 535 -17.15 4.30 -1.36
N GLY A 536 -17.34 3.43 -2.33
CA GLY A 536 -17.25 3.72 -3.74
C GLY A 536 -18.58 4.20 -4.33
N HIS A 537 -18.53 4.63 -5.59
CA HIS A 537 -19.70 5.08 -6.35
C HIS A 537 -19.68 4.47 -7.76
N ASP A 538 -20.86 4.39 -8.41
CA ASP A 538 -20.99 3.91 -9.78
C ASP A 538 -20.42 4.95 -10.75
N LEU A 539 -19.29 4.63 -11.39
CA LEU A 539 -18.55 5.52 -12.27
C LEU A 539 -19.29 5.89 -13.55
N LEU A 540 -20.24 5.06 -13.98
CA LEU A 540 -21.07 5.32 -15.18
C LEU A 540 -22.18 6.34 -14.91
N ASN A 541 -22.55 6.52 -13.64
CA ASN A 541 -23.67 7.36 -13.22
C ASN A 541 -23.27 8.41 -12.17
N ALA A 542 -21.98 8.63 -11.99
CA ALA A 542 -21.47 9.53 -10.96
C ALA A 542 -21.82 11.00 -11.23
N ASP A 543 -22.29 11.70 -10.21
CA ASP A 543 -22.52 13.15 -10.25
C ASP A 543 -21.19 13.92 -10.15
N GLU A 544 -20.19 13.33 -9.49
CA GLU A 544 -18.82 13.83 -9.36
C GLU A 544 -17.86 12.64 -9.23
N GLY A 545 -16.59 12.82 -9.62
CA GLY A 545 -15.53 11.85 -9.39
C GLY A 545 -14.62 12.30 -8.25
N PHE A 546 -14.43 11.43 -7.23
CA PHE A 546 -13.56 11.72 -6.10
C PHE A 546 -12.94 10.46 -5.51
N VAL A 547 -11.61 10.48 -5.31
CA VAL A 547 -10.83 9.37 -4.73
C VAL A 547 -9.94 9.89 -3.61
N ALA A 548 -10.05 9.31 -2.42
CA ALA A 548 -9.12 9.55 -1.31
C ALA A 548 -7.88 8.66 -1.46
N GLN A 549 -6.70 9.23 -1.20
CA GLN A 549 -5.43 8.52 -1.27
C GLN A 549 -4.90 8.14 0.12
N ILE A 550 -4.29 6.95 0.22
CA ILE A 550 -3.92 6.35 1.49
C ILE A 550 -2.41 6.42 1.74
N SER A 551 -1.60 5.78 0.88
CA SER A 551 -0.20 5.47 1.21
C SER A 551 0.82 6.24 0.40
N TYR A 552 0.76 6.19 -0.92
CA TYR A 552 1.86 6.62 -1.79
C TYR A 552 2.11 8.12 -1.80
N ILE A 553 1.04 8.93 -1.81
CA ILE A 553 1.12 10.39 -1.73
C ILE A 553 0.57 10.93 -0.41
N GLY A 554 0.33 10.02 0.54
CA GLY A 554 -0.04 10.32 1.92
C GLY A 554 -1.52 10.54 2.15
N LYS A 555 -1.98 10.18 3.36
CA LYS A 555 -3.35 10.39 3.82
C LYS A 555 -3.68 11.89 3.86
N GLY A 556 -4.82 12.25 3.28
CA GLY A 556 -5.24 13.64 3.04
C GLY A 556 -4.96 14.11 1.62
N SER A 557 -4.26 13.30 0.80
CA SER A 557 -4.21 13.50 -0.65
C SER A 557 -5.48 12.98 -1.31
N PHE A 558 -5.81 13.53 -2.48
CA PHE A 558 -7.02 13.17 -3.20
C PHE A 558 -6.89 13.42 -4.70
N ILE A 559 -7.76 12.76 -5.47
CA ILE A 559 -7.97 13.06 -6.87
C ILE A 559 -9.45 13.38 -7.06
N THR A 560 -9.76 14.44 -7.82
CA THR A 560 -11.14 14.83 -8.08
C THR A 560 -11.33 15.30 -9.54
N GLY A 561 -12.46 14.91 -10.14
CA GLY A 561 -12.92 15.43 -11.42
C GLY A 561 -13.33 16.90 -11.32
N ASP A 562 -13.76 17.35 -10.15
CA ASP A 562 -14.00 18.78 -9.89
C ASP A 562 -12.68 19.54 -9.95
N ASN A 563 -12.60 20.49 -10.86
CA ASN A 563 -11.37 21.22 -11.23
C ASN A 563 -10.25 20.37 -11.87
N ASN A 564 -10.48 19.11 -12.23
CA ASN A 564 -9.51 18.18 -12.83
C ASN A 564 -8.18 18.15 -12.05
N MET A 565 -8.24 17.81 -10.77
CA MET A 565 -7.14 18.04 -9.85
C MET A 565 -6.67 16.77 -9.16
N LEU A 566 -5.36 16.49 -9.21
CA LEU A 566 -4.65 15.60 -8.30
C LEU A 566 -3.92 16.47 -7.27
N PHE A 567 -4.19 16.24 -6.00
CA PHE A 567 -3.50 16.89 -4.90
C PHE A 567 -2.69 15.86 -4.10
N ALA A 568 -1.39 16.07 -4.04
CA ALA A 568 -0.49 15.35 -3.14
C ALA A 568 -0.17 16.22 -1.91
N ILE A 569 -0.51 15.73 -0.73
CA ILE A 569 -0.20 16.43 0.53
C ILE A 569 1.30 16.54 0.72
N GLY A 570 1.76 17.61 1.34
CA GLY A 570 3.20 17.79 1.57
C GLY A 570 3.81 16.66 2.42
N LYS A 571 5.09 16.39 2.23
CA LYS A 571 5.85 15.39 3.01
C LYS A 571 5.81 15.67 4.52
N ASP A 572 5.51 16.91 4.91
CA ASP A 572 5.30 17.32 6.30
C ASP A 572 3.85 17.14 6.79
N GLY A 573 2.98 16.52 5.98
CA GLY A 573 1.58 16.28 6.28
C GLY A 573 0.71 17.55 6.24
N THR A 574 1.16 18.63 5.59
CA THR A 574 0.41 19.89 5.50
C THR A 574 -0.06 20.17 4.08
N VAL A 575 -1.21 20.82 3.95
CA VAL A 575 -1.73 21.28 2.66
C VAL A 575 -0.85 22.38 2.08
N GLU A 576 -0.29 23.24 2.93
CA GLU A 576 0.56 24.37 2.54
C GLU A 576 1.85 23.98 1.81
N SER A 577 2.36 22.78 2.02
CA SER A 577 3.56 22.26 1.34
C SER A 577 3.21 21.26 0.22
N GLY A 578 1.94 20.94 0.02
CA GLY A 578 1.47 20.01 -0.99
C GLY A 578 1.64 20.50 -2.43
N SER A 579 1.44 19.60 -3.38
CA SER A 579 1.49 19.87 -4.82
C SER A 579 0.14 19.60 -5.48
N VAL A 580 -0.17 20.34 -6.53
CA VAL A 580 -1.40 20.18 -7.32
C VAL A 580 -1.03 20.00 -8.78
N TRP A 581 -1.65 19.01 -9.42
CA TRP A 581 -1.44 18.65 -10.82
C TRP A 581 -2.76 18.67 -11.58
N ASP A 582 -2.77 19.19 -12.81
CA ASP A 582 -3.91 19.14 -13.71
C ASP A 582 -4.01 17.74 -14.34
N LEU A 583 -5.14 17.06 -14.17
CA LEU A 583 -5.35 15.69 -14.69
C LEU A 583 -5.28 15.63 -16.23
N ARG A 584 -5.60 16.73 -16.92
CA ARG A 584 -5.69 16.76 -18.39
C ARG A 584 -4.33 16.74 -19.08
N ASN A 585 -3.29 17.27 -18.43
CA ASN A 585 -1.97 17.44 -19.06
C ASN A 585 -0.78 17.11 -18.14
N GLY A 586 -1.05 16.85 -16.85
CA GLY A 586 -0.02 16.59 -15.84
C GLY A 586 0.81 17.82 -15.45
N GLU A 587 0.37 19.03 -15.80
CA GLU A 587 1.09 20.25 -15.44
C GLU A 587 0.82 20.67 -13.99
N LYS A 588 1.82 21.26 -13.36
CA LYS A 588 1.68 21.77 -12.00
C LYS A 588 0.78 23.00 -11.97
N MET A 589 -0.25 22.95 -11.12
CA MET A 589 -1.21 24.04 -10.94
C MET A 589 -0.85 24.93 -9.75
N ASN A 590 -1.39 26.18 -9.77
CA ASN A 590 -1.38 27.03 -8.59
C ASN A 590 -2.35 26.49 -7.53
N ARG A 591 -1.83 26.25 -6.33
CA ARG A 591 -2.62 25.69 -5.24
C ARG A 591 -3.56 26.73 -4.62
N ASN A 592 -4.84 26.39 -4.49
CA ASN A 592 -5.79 27.07 -3.62
C ASN A 592 -5.86 26.35 -2.27
N ASN A 593 -5.18 26.87 -1.26
CA ASN A 593 -5.06 26.21 0.04
C ASN A 593 -6.40 25.93 0.71
N ALA A 594 -7.38 26.83 0.59
CA ALA A 594 -8.69 26.64 1.21
C ALA A 594 -9.46 25.48 0.56
N LEU A 595 -9.45 25.41 -0.76
CA LEU A 595 -10.07 24.32 -1.52
C LEU A 595 -9.35 22.99 -1.28
N CYS A 596 -8.03 22.99 -1.33
CA CYS A 596 -7.24 21.77 -1.04
C CYS A 596 -7.46 21.28 0.39
N GLN A 597 -7.61 22.20 1.38
CA GLN A 597 -7.91 21.81 2.75
C GLN A 597 -9.30 21.16 2.86
N GLN A 598 -10.30 21.73 2.21
CA GLN A 598 -11.66 21.17 2.21
C GLN A 598 -11.70 19.74 1.68
N TYR A 599 -11.06 19.49 0.52
CA TYR A 599 -10.99 18.14 -0.05
C TYR A 599 -10.08 17.20 0.73
N SER A 600 -9.00 17.70 1.32
CA SER A 600 -8.12 16.91 2.20
C SER A 600 -8.85 16.45 3.47
N ASP A 601 -9.68 17.32 4.04
CA ASP A 601 -10.52 16.99 5.18
C ASP A 601 -11.56 15.93 4.80
N ARG A 602 -12.21 16.07 3.61
CA ARG A 602 -13.13 15.07 3.05
C ARG A 602 -12.43 13.70 2.87
N ALA A 603 -11.27 13.68 2.22
CA ALA A 603 -10.50 12.46 2.01
C ALA A 603 -10.14 11.77 3.33
N THR A 604 -9.68 12.55 4.31
CA THR A 604 -9.32 12.03 5.63
C THR A 604 -10.53 11.46 6.34
N ALA A 605 -11.66 12.17 6.33
CA ALA A 605 -12.89 11.72 6.97
C ALA A 605 -13.47 10.45 6.34
N LEU A 606 -13.43 10.31 4.99
CA LEU A 606 -13.83 9.08 4.29
C LEU A 606 -12.99 7.89 4.76
N LEU A 607 -11.66 8.04 4.80
CA LEU A 607 -10.75 6.97 5.22
C LEU A 607 -10.96 6.59 6.70
N ASP A 608 -11.15 7.58 7.58
CA ASP A 608 -11.37 7.34 9.00
C ASP A 608 -12.72 6.66 9.26
N THR A 609 -13.79 7.08 8.56
CA THR A 609 -15.10 6.46 8.65
C THR A 609 -15.08 5.01 8.14
N CYS A 610 -14.41 4.75 7.00
CA CYS A 610 -14.24 3.38 6.50
C CYS A 610 -13.47 2.50 7.49
N LYS A 611 -12.42 3.06 8.08
CA LYS A 611 -11.65 2.37 9.13
C LYS A 611 -12.51 2.02 10.35
N GLU A 612 -13.41 2.89 10.79
CA GLU A 612 -14.36 2.59 11.88
C GLU A 612 -15.28 1.43 11.53
N VAL A 613 -15.86 1.42 10.32
CA VAL A 613 -16.69 0.29 9.84
C VAL A 613 -15.92 -1.04 9.94
N LEU A 614 -14.66 -1.04 9.54
CA LEU A 614 -13.81 -2.23 9.57
C LEU A 614 -13.37 -2.62 10.99
N ASP A 615 -12.94 -1.65 11.80
CA ASP A 615 -12.43 -1.89 13.16
C ASP A 615 -13.52 -2.45 14.09
N TYR A 616 -14.78 -2.07 13.87
CA TYR A 616 -15.94 -2.52 14.64
C TYR A 616 -16.72 -3.66 13.97
N ASN A 617 -16.31 -4.07 12.75
CA ASN A 617 -16.97 -5.15 11.99
C ASN A 617 -18.48 -4.91 11.80
N LEU A 618 -18.87 -3.67 11.45
CA LEU A 618 -20.28 -3.26 11.40
C LEU A 618 -21.08 -4.01 10.33
N ILE A 619 -20.44 -4.47 9.27
CA ILE A 619 -21.09 -5.27 8.22
C ILE A 619 -21.73 -6.55 8.81
N ALA A 620 -21.17 -7.11 9.88
CA ALA A 620 -21.68 -8.31 10.52
C ALA A 620 -23.13 -8.16 11.04
N GLU A 621 -23.59 -6.95 11.32
CA GLU A 621 -24.94 -6.68 11.81
C GLU A 621 -26.01 -6.83 10.71
N TYR A 622 -25.60 -6.75 9.44
CA TYR A 622 -26.49 -6.81 8.27
C TYR A 622 -26.50 -8.19 7.59
N VAL A 623 -25.53 -9.04 7.90
CA VAL A 623 -25.31 -10.30 7.19
C VAL A 623 -25.57 -11.48 8.12
N THR A 624 -26.61 -12.25 7.81
CA THR A 624 -26.83 -13.58 8.41
C THR A 624 -26.40 -14.63 7.40
N HIS A 625 -25.24 -15.23 7.62
CA HIS A 625 -24.74 -16.36 6.83
C HIS A 625 -25.33 -17.69 7.29
#